data_fe71e60da9a094805f9e7b30b65216ca
#
_entry.id   fe71e60da9a094805f9e7b30b65216ca
#
_cell.length_a   1.000
_cell.length_b   1.000
_cell.length_c   1.000
_cell.angle_alpha   90.00
_cell.angle_beta   90.00
_cell.angle_gamma   90.00
#
_symmetry.space_group_name_H-M   'P 1'
#
loop_
_entity.id
_entity.type
_entity.pdbx_description
1 polymer ?
#
loop_
_entity_poly.entity_id
_entity_poly.type
_entity_poly.pdbx_seq_one_letter_code
_entity_poly.pdbx_strand_id
1 'polypeptide(L)'
;MDSNILILVSFNPMIKQNQLYIPFEFENRKPYFQNQLLFVPKSFDDHLSLIPYWSFENDNLINVEYCSGNGDWIIKQAKDNPNINWIAVEIKIVRAKQIYKKLHDNLLKNLIVVLGPGEEFTKYYLKNKIINEIFINFPDPWPKRRHEKNRLITEDFIGDVFKILEKNKYINIISDDDDFINWVVSQFLKNISFGSFYDKPYYKLLENNFGSSFFENLWREKNKTIKHVRFKKK
;
A
#
# COMPACT_ATOMS: atom_id res chain seq x y z
N MET A 1 -32.16 -35.13 22.33
CA MET A 1 -32.17 -34.98 20.86
C MET A 1 -32.32 -33.50 20.57
N ASP A 2 -31.24 -32.79 20.59
CA ASP A 2 -31.22 -31.33 20.37
C ASP A 2 -30.70 -31.06 18.98
N SER A 3 -31.61 -30.57 18.16
CA SER A 3 -31.35 -30.21 16.78
C SER A 3 -30.71 -28.82 16.74
N ASN A 4 -29.40 -28.77 16.57
CA ASN A 4 -28.69 -27.52 16.26
C ASN A 4 -29.06 -27.11 14.82
N ILE A 5 -29.96 -26.14 14.72
CA ILE A 5 -30.24 -25.44 13.48
C ILE A 5 -29.11 -24.45 13.25
N LEU A 6 -28.18 -24.77 12.37
CA LEU A 6 -27.24 -23.84 11.77
C LEU A 6 -28.03 -22.84 10.91
N ILE A 7 -28.29 -21.66 11.43
CA ILE A 7 -28.77 -20.54 10.63
C ILE A 7 -27.60 -20.05 9.78
N LEU A 8 -27.50 -20.57 8.57
CA LEU A 8 -26.72 -20.00 7.50
C LEU A 8 -27.38 -18.67 7.10
N VAL A 9 -26.97 -17.58 7.75
CA VAL A 9 -27.30 -16.24 7.28
C VAL A 9 -26.48 -15.99 6.04
N SER A 10 -27.04 -16.32 4.89
CA SER A 10 -26.52 -15.88 3.60
C SER A 10 -26.79 -14.39 3.45
N PHE A 11 -25.92 -13.56 4.04
CA PHE A 11 -25.86 -12.15 3.69
C PHE A 11 -25.22 -12.07 2.31
N ASN A 12 -26.05 -11.97 1.28
CA ASN A 12 -25.67 -11.52 -0.03
C ASN A 12 -26.12 -10.07 -0.19
N PRO A 13 -25.38 -9.07 0.32
CA PRO A 13 -25.70 -7.70 0.02
C PRO A 13 -25.32 -7.50 -1.44
N MET A 14 -26.32 -7.28 -2.30
CA MET A 14 -26.07 -6.72 -3.62
C MET A 14 -25.31 -5.41 -3.43
N ILE A 15 -24.00 -5.46 -3.54
CA ILE A 15 -23.15 -4.27 -3.55
C ILE A 15 -23.56 -3.54 -4.82
N LYS A 16 -24.28 -2.43 -4.68
CA LYS A 16 -24.45 -1.50 -5.79
C LYS A 16 -23.03 -1.19 -6.29
N GLN A 17 -22.76 -1.42 -7.56
CA GLN A 17 -21.46 -1.38 -8.24
C GLN A 17 -20.56 -0.16 -7.96
N ASN A 18 -21.01 0.81 -7.18
CA ASN A 18 -20.33 2.08 -6.95
C ASN A 18 -20.09 2.44 -5.47
N GLN A 19 -20.36 1.55 -4.51
CA GLN A 19 -20.18 1.89 -3.10
C GLN A 19 -19.32 0.87 -2.37
N LEU A 20 -18.21 1.35 -1.83
CA LEU A 20 -17.44 0.62 -0.83
C LEU A 20 -18.30 0.53 0.43
N TYR A 21 -18.76 -0.66 0.76
CA TYR A 21 -19.52 -0.91 1.96
C TYR A 21 -18.60 -1.31 3.11
N ILE A 22 -18.65 -0.57 4.20
CA ILE A 22 -18.00 -0.93 5.47
C ILE A 22 -19.12 -1.41 6.39
N PRO A 23 -19.21 -2.72 6.68
CA PRO A 23 -20.41 -3.35 7.26
C PRO A 23 -20.52 -3.22 8.79
N PHE A 24 -19.90 -2.21 9.37
CA PHE A 24 -19.93 -2.02 10.83
C PHE A 24 -19.95 -0.55 11.19
N GLU A 25 -20.51 -0.25 12.36
CA GLU A 25 -20.56 1.09 12.89
C GLU A 25 -19.15 1.60 13.25
N PHE A 26 -18.98 2.91 13.24
CA PHE A 26 -17.69 3.56 13.41
C PHE A 26 -17.00 3.18 14.74
N GLU A 27 -17.77 2.96 15.78
CA GLU A 27 -17.30 2.64 17.13
C GLU A 27 -16.77 1.21 17.28
N ASN A 28 -17.21 0.28 16.40
CA ASN A 28 -16.83 -1.13 16.40
C ASN A 28 -16.00 -1.52 15.17
N ARG A 29 -15.11 -0.67 14.71
CA ARG A 29 -14.28 -0.94 13.55
C ARG A 29 -13.35 -2.12 13.78
N LYS A 30 -13.68 -3.26 13.17
CA LYS A 30 -12.86 -4.47 13.18
C LYS A 30 -12.22 -4.67 11.80
N PRO A 31 -11.07 -5.34 11.75
CA PRO A 31 -10.51 -5.78 10.48
C PRO A 31 -11.52 -6.61 9.68
N TYR A 32 -11.50 -6.46 8.38
CA TYR A 32 -12.49 -7.06 7.52
C TYR A 32 -11.93 -7.30 6.12
N PHE A 33 -12.20 -8.47 5.53
CA PHE A 33 -11.82 -8.78 4.15
C PHE A 33 -13.02 -9.34 3.38
N GLN A 34 -13.38 -8.71 2.28
CA GLN A 34 -14.40 -9.17 1.36
C GLN A 34 -14.19 -8.56 -0.03
N ASN A 35 -14.42 -9.35 -1.08
CA ASN A 35 -14.42 -8.87 -2.47
C ASN A 35 -13.17 -8.05 -2.84
N GLN A 36 -11.99 -8.55 -2.49
CA GLN A 36 -10.70 -7.86 -2.74
C GLN A 36 -10.53 -6.52 -1.99
N LEU A 37 -11.35 -6.25 -0.97
CA LEU A 37 -11.17 -5.14 -0.05
C LEU A 37 -10.76 -5.67 1.32
N LEU A 38 -9.62 -5.20 1.82
CA LEU A 38 -9.18 -5.38 3.19
C LEU A 38 -9.29 -4.05 3.94
N PHE A 39 -10.09 -4.02 4.99
CA PHE A 39 -10.11 -2.88 5.91
C PHE A 39 -9.17 -3.12 7.08
N VAL A 40 -8.28 -2.16 7.32
CA VAL A 40 -7.33 -2.14 8.44
C VAL A 40 -7.63 -0.91 9.29
N PRO A 41 -8.21 -1.08 10.49
CA PRO A 41 -8.52 0.04 11.37
C PRO A 41 -7.24 0.67 11.93
N LYS A 42 -7.28 1.96 12.18
CA LYS A 42 -6.23 2.68 12.90
C LYS A 42 -6.38 2.42 14.40
N SER A 43 -5.26 2.19 15.09
CA SER A 43 -5.24 2.05 16.57
C SER A 43 -6.23 1.01 17.10
N PHE A 44 -6.22 -0.17 16.49
CA PHE A 44 -7.01 -1.31 16.93
C PHE A 44 -6.14 -2.23 17.78
N ASP A 45 -6.46 -2.36 19.07
CA ASP A 45 -5.59 -3.03 20.04
C ASP A 45 -5.47 -4.54 19.82
N ASP A 46 -6.40 -5.13 19.06
CA ASP A 46 -6.53 -6.57 18.91
C ASP A 46 -6.27 -7.08 17.48
N HIS A 47 -5.39 -6.39 16.74
CA HIS A 47 -5.03 -6.81 15.37
C HIS A 47 -4.61 -8.27 15.27
N LEU A 48 -3.93 -8.83 16.29
CA LEU A 48 -3.40 -10.19 16.23
C LEU A 48 -4.46 -11.27 16.34
N SER A 49 -5.53 -11.02 17.12
CA SER A 49 -6.58 -12.01 17.36
C SER A 49 -7.73 -11.95 16.36
N LEU A 50 -7.87 -10.86 15.62
CA LEU A 50 -8.99 -10.63 14.71
C LEU A 50 -8.58 -10.36 13.24
N ILE A 51 -7.34 -10.68 12.86
CA ILE A 51 -6.93 -10.57 11.46
C ILE A 51 -7.77 -11.52 10.60
N PRO A 52 -8.57 -11.00 9.64
CA PRO A 52 -9.31 -11.87 8.75
C PRO A 52 -8.33 -12.64 7.86
N TYR A 53 -8.69 -13.87 7.50
CA TYR A 53 -7.97 -14.57 6.45
C TYR A 53 -8.14 -13.80 5.12
N TRP A 54 -7.04 -13.47 4.48
CA TRP A 54 -7.01 -12.85 3.17
C TRP A 54 -5.88 -13.44 2.33
N SER A 55 -6.13 -13.66 1.07
CA SER A 55 -5.16 -14.17 0.12
C SER A 55 -5.57 -13.85 -1.32
N PHE A 56 -4.60 -13.97 -2.21
CA PHE A 56 -4.91 -14.15 -3.63
C PHE A 56 -5.27 -15.61 -3.91
N GLU A 57 -5.97 -15.85 -5.00
CA GLU A 57 -6.38 -17.21 -5.44
C GLU A 57 -5.23 -17.97 -6.13
N ASN A 58 -4.01 -17.43 -6.10
CA ASN A 58 -2.82 -17.96 -6.74
C ASN A 58 -1.56 -17.62 -5.92
N ASP A 59 -0.43 -18.24 -6.28
CA ASP A 59 0.86 -18.10 -5.62
C ASP A 59 1.83 -17.16 -6.37
N ASN A 60 1.31 -16.24 -7.18
CA ASN A 60 2.14 -15.26 -7.88
C ASN A 60 2.86 -14.33 -6.90
N LEU A 61 3.98 -13.78 -7.35
CA LEU A 61 4.75 -12.78 -6.59
C LEU A 61 3.85 -11.60 -6.19
N ILE A 62 4.06 -11.07 -5.00
CA ILE A 62 3.25 -9.97 -4.47
C ILE A 62 4.06 -8.69 -4.46
N ASN A 63 3.53 -7.64 -5.10
CA ASN A 63 4.02 -6.27 -5.01
C ASN A 63 3.04 -5.40 -4.22
N VAL A 64 3.56 -4.41 -3.49
CA VAL A 64 2.74 -3.50 -2.67
C VAL A 64 3.02 -2.06 -3.10
N GLU A 65 1.95 -1.30 -3.35
CA GLU A 65 2.02 0.15 -3.44
C GLU A 65 1.41 0.78 -2.19
N TYR A 66 2.18 1.58 -1.48
CA TYR A 66 1.68 2.45 -0.41
C TYR A 66 1.39 3.85 -0.95
N CYS A 67 0.41 4.51 -0.34
CA CYS A 67 -0.06 5.83 -0.76
C CYS A 67 -0.63 5.81 -2.18
N SER A 68 -1.41 4.78 -2.52
CA SER A 68 -1.88 4.51 -3.90
C SER A 68 -2.77 5.61 -4.49
N GLY A 69 -3.19 6.59 -3.70
CA GLY A 69 -3.93 7.75 -4.17
C GLY A 69 -5.22 7.37 -4.90
N ASN A 70 -5.40 7.87 -6.12
CA ASN A 70 -6.57 7.55 -6.96
C ASN A 70 -6.43 6.21 -7.71
N GLY A 71 -5.29 5.52 -7.55
CA GLY A 71 -5.05 4.19 -8.09
C GLY A 71 -4.65 4.13 -9.57
N ASP A 72 -4.36 5.26 -10.22
CA ASP A 72 -4.06 5.27 -11.67
C ASP A 72 -2.83 4.40 -11.98
N TRP A 73 -1.78 4.53 -11.17
CA TRP A 73 -0.55 3.78 -11.34
C TRP A 73 -0.77 2.28 -11.08
N ILE A 74 -1.34 1.91 -9.94
CA ILE A 74 -1.48 0.50 -9.54
C ILE A 74 -2.45 -0.27 -10.43
N ILE A 75 -3.53 0.37 -10.88
CA ILE A 75 -4.47 -0.22 -11.85
C ILE A 75 -3.74 -0.55 -13.15
N LYS A 76 -2.90 0.39 -13.64
CA LYS A 76 -2.08 0.15 -14.82
C LYS A 76 -1.10 -1.00 -14.58
N GLN A 77 -0.39 -1.02 -13.45
CA GLN A 77 0.54 -2.10 -13.13
C GLN A 77 -0.16 -3.46 -13.07
N ALA A 78 -1.32 -3.55 -12.44
CA ALA A 78 -2.08 -4.79 -12.33
C ALA A 78 -2.57 -5.30 -13.70
N LYS A 79 -2.93 -4.40 -14.62
CA LYS A 79 -3.32 -4.74 -16.00
C LYS A 79 -2.14 -5.22 -16.82
N ASP A 80 -1.03 -4.50 -16.76
CA ASP A 80 0.15 -4.75 -17.59
C ASP A 80 0.92 -6.01 -17.11
N ASN A 81 0.73 -6.41 -15.85
CA ASN A 81 1.45 -7.52 -15.21
C ASN A 81 0.46 -8.52 -14.56
N PRO A 82 -0.34 -9.26 -15.34
CA PRO A 82 -1.38 -10.16 -14.80
C PRO A 82 -0.83 -11.33 -13.98
N ASN A 83 0.45 -11.67 -14.15
CA ASN A 83 1.15 -12.73 -13.41
C ASN A 83 1.82 -12.23 -12.11
N ILE A 84 1.54 -11.00 -11.71
CA ILE A 84 1.98 -10.43 -10.42
C ILE A 84 0.74 -10.01 -9.65
N ASN A 85 0.70 -10.35 -8.38
CA ASN A 85 -0.32 -9.89 -7.44
C ASN A 85 0.06 -8.50 -6.92
N TRP A 86 -0.92 -7.62 -6.82
CA TRP A 86 -0.74 -6.25 -6.40
C TRP A 86 -1.58 -5.92 -5.17
N ILE A 87 -1.04 -5.12 -4.28
CA ILE A 87 -1.76 -4.60 -3.12
C ILE A 87 -1.68 -3.07 -3.15
N ALA A 88 -2.83 -2.42 -3.21
CA ALA A 88 -2.96 -0.97 -3.13
C ALA A 88 -3.31 -0.56 -1.70
N VAL A 89 -2.42 0.17 -1.02
CA VAL A 89 -2.66 0.66 0.35
C VAL A 89 -2.98 2.15 0.33
N GLU A 90 -4.18 2.50 0.79
CA GLU A 90 -4.65 3.88 0.84
C GLU A 90 -5.44 4.14 2.13
N ILE A 91 -5.09 5.20 2.85
CA ILE A 91 -5.71 5.56 4.12
C ILE A 91 -7.03 6.36 3.95
N LYS A 92 -7.15 7.07 2.82
CA LYS A 92 -8.32 7.94 2.57
C LYS A 92 -9.43 7.16 1.90
N ILE A 93 -10.55 7.00 2.61
CA ILE A 93 -11.71 6.21 2.12
C ILE A 93 -12.20 6.65 0.73
N VAL A 94 -12.18 7.94 0.42
CA VAL A 94 -12.63 8.46 -0.88
C VAL A 94 -11.73 7.95 -2.01
N ARG A 95 -10.41 7.91 -1.78
CA ARG A 95 -9.43 7.41 -2.74
C ARG A 95 -9.48 5.88 -2.86
N ALA A 96 -9.56 5.17 -1.73
CA ALA A 96 -9.73 3.73 -1.73
C ALA A 96 -10.99 3.29 -2.50
N LYS A 97 -12.10 4.03 -2.38
CA LYS A 97 -13.31 3.82 -3.19
C LYS A 97 -13.05 3.97 -4.69
N GLN A 98 -12.23 4.94 -5.10
CA GLN A 98 -11.87 5.12 -6.51
C GLN A 98 -11.04 3.95 -7.03
N ILE A 99 -10.04 3.48 -6.26
CA ILE A 99 -9.24 2.30 -6.61
C ILE A 99 -10.15 1.08 -6.74
N TYR A 100 -11.01 0.87 -5.75
CA TYR A 100 -11.93 -0.27 -5.69
C TYR A 100 -12.90 -0.29 -6.89
N LYS A 101 -13.45 0.88 -7.25
CA LYS A 101 -14.28 1.02 -8.46
C LYS A 101 -13.48 0.65 -9.71
N LYS A 102 -12.28 1.21 -9.89
CA LYS A 102 -11.43 0.91 -11.05
C LYS A 102 -11.03 -0.57 -11.13
N LEU A 103 -10.79 -1.22 -9.99
CA LEU A 103 -10.52 -2.66 -9.91
C LEU A 103 -11.68 -3.45 -10.53
N HIS A 104 -12.92 -3.16 -10.12
CA HIS A 104 -14.10 -3.87 -10.62
C HIS A 104 -14.44 -3.52 -12.08
N ASP A 105 -14.34 -2.24 -12.46
CA ASP A 105 -14.55 -1.81 -13.85
C ASP A 105 -13.59 -2.50 -14.84
N ASN A 106 -12.39 -2.88 -14.37
CA ASN A 106 -11.37 -3.57 -15.16
C ASN A 106 -11.30 -5.08 -14.90
N LEU A 107 -12.19 -5.63 -14.07
CA LEU A 107 -12.28 -7.07 -13.75
C LEU A 107 -10.94 -7.66 -13.25
N LEU A 108 -10.15 -6.88 -12.52
CA LEU A 108 -8.83 -7.30 -12.05
C LEU A 108 -8.96 -8.34 -10.94
N LYS A 109 -8.31 -9.50 -11.10
CA LYS A 109 -8.27 -10.57 -10.09
C LYS A 109 -6.97 -10.56 -9.27
N ASN A 110 -5.95 -9.89 -9.79
CA ASN A 110 -4.62 -9.80 -9.22
C ASN A 110 -4.38 -8.51 -8.40
N LEU A 111 -5.44 -7.85 -7.93
CA LEU A 111 -5.33 -6.63 -7.12
C LEU A 111 -6.20 -6.73 -5.87
N ILE A 112 -5.62 -6.41 -4.71
CA ILE A 112 -6.35 -6.22 -3.45
C ILE A 112 -6.20 -4.76 -3.03
N VAL A 113 -7.30 -4.15 -2.60
CA VAL A 113 -7.33 -2.79 -2.05
C VAL A 113 -7.34 -2.87 -0.53
N VAL A 114 -6.40 -2.18 0.10
CA VAL A 114 -6.31 -2.03 1.56
C VAL A 114 -6.73 -0.61 1.93
N LEU A 115 -7.82 -0.49 2.66
CA LEU A 115 -8.26 0.76 3.28
C LEU A 115 -7.75 0.81 4.72
N GLY A 116 -6.71 1.59 4.98
CA GLY A 116 -6.15 1.77 6.31
C GLY A 116 -4.72 2.28 6.33
N PRO A 117 -4.13 2.44 7.51
CA PRO A 117 -2.74 2.90 7.66
C PRO A 117 -1.75 1.84 7.16
N GLY A 118 -0.75 2.31 6.42
CA GLY A 118 0.28 1.44 5.85
C GLY A 118 1.14 0.77 6.92
N GLU A 119 1.41 1.46 8.01
CA GLU A 119 2.20 0.96 9.15
C GLU A 119 1.52 -0.25 9.80
N GLU A 120 0.24 -0.11 10.12
CA GLU A 120 -0.57 -1.18 10.73
C GLU A 120 -0.68 -2.38 9.80
N PHE A 121 -0.95 -2.11 8.52
CA PHE A 121 -1.03 -3.15 7.50
C PHE A 121 0.29 -3.93 7.39
N THR A 122 1.43 -3.24 7.31
CA THR A 122 2.75 -3.88 7.20
C THR A 122 3.06 -4.74 8.41
N LYS A 123 2.86 -4.18 9.59
CA LYS A 123 3.22 -4.79 10.86
C LYS A 123 2.40 -6.05 11.18
N TYR A 124 1.10 -6.01 10.94
CA TYR A 124 0.18 -7.05 11.41
C TYR A 124 -0.33 -7.97 10.29
N TYR A 125 -0.57 -7.47 9.09
CA TYR A 125 -1.25 -8.21 8.04
C TYR A 125 -0.30 -8.82 7.01
N LEU A 126 0.94 -8.32 6.92
CA LEU A 126 1.99 -8.87 6.07
C LEU A 126 2.99 -9.75 6.80
N LYS A 127 2.86 -9.97 8.10
CA LYS A 127 3.85 -10.66 8.95
C LYS A 127 4.33 -12.01 8.39
N ASN A 128 3.47 -12.74 7.68
CA ASN A 128 3.77 -14.06 7.12
C ASN A 128 3.77 -14.06 5.59
N LYS A 129 3.87 -12.89 4.96
CA LYS A 129 3.90 -12.74 3.51
C LYS A 129 5.31 -12.37 3.07
N ILE A 130 5.71 -12.84 1.90
CA ILE A 130 6.96 -12.45 1.25
C ILE A 130 6.61 -11.49 0.14
N ILE A 131 7.11 -10.27 0.24
CA ILE A 131 6.84 -9.21 -0.73
C ILE A 131 8.01 -9.12 -1.71
N ASN A 132 7.70 -9.21 -3.01
CA ASN A 132 8.68 -9.15 -4.07
C ASN A 132 9.21 -7.72 -4.28
N GLU A 133 8.33 -6.72 -4.33
CA GLU A 133 8.75 -5.33 -4.50
C GLU A 133 7.77 -4.35 -3.84
N ILE A 134 8.30 -3.26 -3.30
CA ILE A 134 7.51 -2.22 -2.65
C ILE A 134 7.67 -0.91 -3.40
N PHE A 135 6.56 -0.19 -3.57
CA PHE A 135 6.47 1.12 -4.20
C PHE A 135 5.78 2.11 -3.26
N ILE A 136 6.33 3.32 -3.16
CA ILE A 136 5.75 4.43 -2.41
C ILE A 136 5.78 5.64 -3.31
N ASN A 137 4.64 5.94 -3.92
CA ASN A 137 4.54 6.97 -4.95
C ASN A 137 3.93 8.24 -4.38
N PHE A 138 4.70 9.33 -4.36
CA PHE A 138 4.28 10.66 -3.91
C PHE A 138 3.57 10.65 -2.54
N PRO A 139 4.19 10.08 -1.50
CA PRO A 139 3.64 10.14 -0.15
C PRO A 139 3.54 11.59 0.33
N ASP A 140 2.60 11.86 1.24
CA ASP A 140 2.48 13.18 1.86
C ASP A 140 3.81 13.51 2.59
N PRO A 141 4.54 14.58 2.22
CA PRO A 141 5.89 14.84 2.73
C PRO A 141 5.89 15.40 4.15
N TRP A 142 4.75 15.90 4.64
CA TRP A 142 4.59 16.51 5.96
C TRP A 142 5.74 17.48 6.29
N PRO A 143 5.86 18.64 5.60
CA PRO A 143 7.06 19.51 5.66
C PRO A 143 7.24 20.18 7.03
N LYS A 144 6.16 20.34 7.82
CA LYS A 144 6.25 20.95 9.15
C LYS A 144 6.80 19.93 10.15
N ARG A 145 7.86 20.27 10.87
CA ARG A 145 8.54 19.42 11.86
C ARG A 145 7.57 18.74 12.85
N ARG A 146 6.56 19.47 13.33
CA ARG A 146 5.53 18.91 14.24
C ARG A 146 4.68 17.79 13.61
N HIS A 147 4.70 17.65 12.27
CA HIS A 147 3.95 16.65 11.52
C HIS A 147 4.82 15.49 11.01
N GLU A 148 6.12 15.48 11.27
CA GLU A 148 7.03 14.40 10.82
C GLU A 148 6.60 13.03 11.30
N LYS A 149 5.99 12.96 12.48
CA LYS A 149 5.39 11.73 13.03
C LYS A 149 4.27 11.11 12.18
N ASN A 150 3.74 11.87 11.21
CA ASN A 150 2.69 11.39 10.29
C ASN A 150 3.30 10.83 8.99
N ARG A 151 4.61 10.89 8.81
CA ARG A 151 5.29 10.28 7.65
C ARG A 151 5.22 8.77 7.77
N LEU A 152 4.89 8.11 6.67
CA LEU A 152 4.87 6.64 6.60
C LEU A 152 6.25 6.03 6.85
N ILE A 153 7.30 6.62 6.28
CA ILE A 153 8.66 6.06 6.32
C ILE A 153 9.32 6.45 7.65
N THR A 154 9.04 5.68 8.67
CA THR A 154 9.67 5.78 9.99
C THR A 154 10.70 4.66 10.16
N GLU A 155 11.51 4.72 11.21
CA GLU A 155 12.47 3.66 11.55
C GLU A 155 11.74 2.33 11.80
N ASP A 156 10.62 2.36 12.51
CA ASP A 156 9.78 1.18 12.78
C ASP A 156 9.23 0.59 11.47
N PHE A 157 8.69 1.44 10.58
CA PHE A 157 8.20 1.00 9.28
C PHE A 157 9.29 0.36 8.43
N ILE A 158 10.51 0.95 8.39
CA ILE A 158 11.66 0.36 7.69
C ILE A 158 12.02 -1.00 8.28
N GLY A 159 11.97 -1.14 9.61
CA GLY A 159 12.17 -2.42 10.30
C GLY A 159 11.12 -3.47 9.94
N ASP A 160 9.86 -3.09 9.82
CA ASP A 160 8.79 -4.00 9.42
C ASP A 160 8.87 -4.35 7.93
N VAL A 161 9.18 -3.39 7.07
CA VAL A 161 9.50 -3.64 5.64
C VAL A 161 10.63 -4.64 5.49
N PHE A 162 11.69 -4.52 6.30
CA PHE A 162 12.79 -5.49 6.27
C PHE A 162 12.32 -6.93 6.53
N LYS A 163 11.37 -7.13 7.44
CA LYS A 163 10.87 -8.47 7.76
C LYS A 163 10.10 -9.11 6.61
N ILE A 164 9.32 -8.33 5.86
CA ILE A 164 8.41 -8.81 4.82
C ILE A 164 9.00 -8.81 3.40
N LEU A 165 9.92 -7.88 3.09
CA LEU A 165 10.54 -7.80 1.76
C LEU A 165 11.45 -9.00 1.53
N GLU A 166 11.37 -9.63 0.37
CA GLU A 166 12.23 -10.72 -0.03
C GLU A 166 13.70 -10.27 -0.13
N LYS A 167 14.63 -11.18 0.21
CA LYS A 167 16.06 -10.89 0.11
C LYS A 167 16.45 -10.50 -1.32
N ASN A 168 17.32 -9.53 -1.45
CA ASN A 168 17.77 -8.94 -2.72
C ASN A 168 16.71 -8.18 -3.52
N LYS A 169 15.52 -7.95 -2.97
CA LYS A 169 14.45 -7.16 -3.58
C LYS A 169 14.49 -5.70 -3.13
N TYR A 170 13.60 -4.90 -3.67
CA TYR A 170 13.72 -3.45 -3.62
C TYR A 170 12.49 -2.78 -3.02
N ILE A 171 12.75 -1.66 -2.36
CA ILE A 171 11.76 -0.62 -2.08
C ILE A 171 12.06 0.60 -2.95
N ASN A 172 11.04 1.07 -3.66
CA ASN A 172 11.09 2.21 -4.57
C ASN A 172 10.28 3.36 -3.99
N ILE A 173 10.84 4.55 -3.95
CA ILE A 173 10.19 5.75 -3.40
C ILE A 173 10.35 6.89 -4.39
N ILE A 174 9.24 7.56 -4.71
CA ILE A 174 9.21 8.64 -5.69
C ILE A 174 8.58 9.87 -5.06
N SER A 175 9.21 11.02 -5.22
CA SER A 175 8.68 12.31 -4.76
C SER A 175 9.24 13.48 -5.57
N ASP A 176 8.50 14.59 -5.58
CA ASP A 176 8.89 15.90 -6.09
C ASP A 176 9.46 16.82 -4.99
N ASP A 177 9.44 16.37 -3.73
CA ASP A 177 9.86 17.13 -2.56
C ASP A 177 11.31 16.76 -2.18
N ASP A 178 12.22 17.74 -2.30
CA ASP A 178 13.65 17.55 -2.08
C ASP A 178 13.99 17.25 -0.63
N ASP A 179 13.36 17.94 0.30
CA ASP A 179 13.61 17.77 1.74
C ASP A 179 13.13 16.38 2.19
N PHE A 180 11.98 15.96 1.67
CA PHE A 180 11.47 14.62 1.94
C PHE A 180 12.40 13.53 1.38
N ILE A 181 12.88 13.66 0.14
CA ILE A 181 13.83 12.71 -0.46
C ILE A 181 15.13 12.62 0.36
N ASN A 182 15.70 13.74 0.73
CA ASN A 182 16.92 13.79 1.56
C ASN A 182 16.68 13.11 2.92
N TRP A 183 15.53 13.36 3.53
CA TRP A 183 15.13 12.72 4.77
C TRP A 183 14.98 11.20 4.60
N VAL A 184 14.29 10.73 3.56
CA VAL A 184 14.15 9.30 3.25
C VAL A 184 15.51 8.63 3.10
N VAL A 185 16.40 9.21 2.29
CA VAL A 185 17.76 8.70 2.12
C VAL A 185 18.46 8.59 3.47
N SER A 186 18.35 9.63 4.32
CA SER A 186 18.96 9.60 5.65
C SER A 186 18.43 8.48 6.55
N GLN A 187 17.13 8.18 6.49
CA GLN A 187 16.53 7.09 7.29
C GLN A 187 17.04 5.71 6.85
N PHE A 188 17.07 5.46 5.53
CA PHE A 188 17.54 4.18 5.01
C PHE A 188 19.05 3.96 5.20
N LEU A 189 19.87 4.99 5.08
CA LEU A 189 21.32 4.89 5.29
C LEU A 189 21.71 4.59 6.73
N LYS A 190 20.85 4.89 7.70
CA LYS A 190 21.05 4.46 9.11
C LYS A 190 20.84 2.95 9.29
N ASN A 191 20.11 2.31 8.39
CA ASN A 191 19.79 0.90 8.50
C ASN A 191 20.73 0.06 7.64
N ILE A 192 21.65 -0.66 8.29
CA ILE A 192 22.68 -1.49 7.61
C ILE A 192 22.10 -2.63 6.76
N SER A 193 20.84 -2.99 7.01
CA SER A 193 20.15 -4.08 6.30
C SER A 193 19.70 -3.71 4.88
N PHE A 194 19.77 -2.42 4.55
CA PHE A 194 19.50 -1.91 3.21
C PHE A 194 20.76 -1.32 2.58
N GLY A 195 20.83 -1.37 1.25
CA GLY A 195 21.85 -0.69 0.46
C GLY A 195 21.19 0.14 -0.63
N SER A 196 21.68 1.36 -0.85
CA SER A 196 21.20 2.16 -1.96
C SER A 196 21.55 1.48 -3.29
N PHE A 197 20.62 1.51 -4.22
CA PHE A 197 20.83 1.06 -5.60
C PHE A 197 21.58 2.12 -6.43
N TYR A 198 21.42 3.39 -6.08
CA TYR A 198 22.08 4.50 -6.74
C TYR A 198 23.29 4.98 -5.94
N ASP A 199 24.35 5.40 -6.66
CA ASP A 199 25.46 6.12 -6.07
C ASP A 199 25.02 7.46 -5.49
N LYS A 200 25.88 8.06 -4.68
CA LYS A 200 25.63 9.39 -4.11
C LYS A 200 25.26 10.39 -5.22
N PRO A 201 24.13 11.14 -5.10
CA PRO A 201 23.38 11.45 -3.87
C PRO A 201 22.28 10.44 -3.46
N TYR A 202 22.32 9.19 -3.94
CA TYR A 202 21.44 8.08 -3.58
C TYR A 202 20.01 8.16 -4.14
N TYR A 203 19.82 8.99 -5.16
CA TYR A 203 18.60 9.07 -5.96
C TYR A 203 18.94 9.32 -7.43
N LYS A 204 17.97 9.08 -8.29
CA LYS A 204 18.03 9.42 -9.72
C LYS A 204 16.88 10.35 -10.08
N LEU A 205 17.11 11.28 -10.99
CA LEU A 205 16.05 12.08 -11.59
C LEU A 205 15.25 11.22 -12.58
N LEU A 206 13.94 11.27 -12.49
CA LEU A 206 13.04 10.61 -13.42
C LEU A 206 12.70 11.56 -14.57
N GLU A 207 13.45 11.45 -15.66
CA GLU A 207 13.21 12.21 -16.89
C GLU A 207 11.95 11.72 -17.60
N ASN A 208 11.76 10.40 -17.65
CA ASN A 208 10.62 9.74 -18.27
C ASN A 208 9.51 9.45 -17.26
N ASN A 209 8.29 9.28 -17.79
CA ASN A 209 7.12 8.92 -17.00
C ASN A 209 7.29 7.54 -16.33
N PHE A 210 7.05 7.47 -15.00
CA PHE A 210 7.18 6.25 -14.21
C PHE A 210 5.91 5.37 -14.23
N GLY A 211 4.84 5.84 -14.84
CA GLY A 211 3.59 5.07 -14.96
C GLY A 211 2.34 5.91 -14.92
N SER A 212 2.47 7.23 -15.10
CA SER A 212 1.34 8.17 -15.27
C SER A 212 0.39 8.22 -14.08
N SER A 213 0.91 8.23 -12.84
CA SER A 213 0.05 8.50 -11.70
C SER A 213 -0.50 9.94 -11.79
N PHE A 214 -1.66 10.17 -11.17
CA PHE A 214 -2.25 11.51 -11.11
C PHE A 214 -1.24 12.55 -10.58
N PHE A 215 -0.52 12.22 -9.51
CA PHE A 215 0.46 13.13 -8.92
C PHE A 215 1.70 13.32 -9.80
N GLU A 216 2.15 12.27 -10.49
CA GLU A 216 3.26 12.41 -11.43
C GLU A 216 2.93 13.40 -12.54
N ASN A 217 1.76 13.25 -13.16
CA ASN A 217 1.31 14.15 -14.22
C ASN A 217 1.17 15.60 -13.70
N LEU A 218 0.51 15.77 -12.54
CA LEU A 218 0.33 17.08 -11.92
C LEU A 218 1.66 17.81 -11.63
N TRP A 219 2.67 17.09 -11.14
CA TRP A 219 3.95 17.68 -10.80
C TRP A 219 4.81 17.96 -12.04
N ARG A 220 4.72 17.11 -13.08
CA ARG A 220 5.37 17.37 -14.37
C ARG A 220 4.78 18.60 -15.07
N GLU A 221 3.46 18.76 -15.07
CA GLU A 221 2.79 19.97 -15.58
C GLU A 221 3.25 21.23 -14.85
N LYS A 222 3.60 21.12 -13.57
CA LYS A 222 4.17 22.22 -12.78
C LYS A 222 5.69 22.35 -12.88
N ASN A 223 6.32 21.65 -13.83
CA ASN A 223 7.78 21.63 -14.03
C ASN A 223 8.58 21.23 -12.78
N LYS A 224 8.01 20.38 -11.94
CA LYS A 224 8.71 19.85 -10.77
C LYS A 224 9.66 18.73 -11.18
N THR A 225 10.84 18.73 -10.56
CA THR A 225 11.79 17.61 -10.69
C THR A 225 11.34 16.45 -9.83
N ILE A 226 11.20 15.29 -10.45
CA ILE A 226 10.80 14.06 -9.76
C ILE A 226 12.03 13.21 -9.49
N LYS A 227 12.18 12.77 -8.25
CA LYS A 227 13.31 11.94 -7.80
C LYS A 227 12.84 10.55 -7.44
N HIS A 228 13.64 9.56 -7.81
CA HIS A 228 13.47 8.15 -7.47
C HIS A 228 14.59 7.69 -6.56
N VAL A 229 14.23 7.19 -5.41
CA VAL A 229 15.10 6.52 -4.45
C VAL A 229 14.81 5.02 -4.53
N ARG A 230 15.85 4.19 -4.55
CA ARG A 230 15.71 2.74 -4.59
C ARG A 230 16.68 2.09 -3.62
N PHE A 231 16.16 1.33 -2.66
CA PHE A 231 16.97 0.59 -1.70
C PHE A 231 16.75 -0.91 -1.85
N LYS A 232 17.85 -1.66 -1.76
CA LYS A 232 17.89 -3.11 -1.84
C LYS A 232 18.02 -3.72 -0.45
N LYS A 233 17.17 -4.70 -0.12
CA LYS A 233 17.39 -5.54 1.06
C LYS A 233 18.62 -6.43 0.86
N LYS A 234 19.56 -6.41 1.80
CA LYS A 234 20.76 -7.23 1.81
C LYS A 234 20.53 -8.65 2.30
#